data_8616d2f6a237fb726aae8ff07216816c
#
_entry.id   8616d2f6a237fb726aae8ff07216816c
#
_cell.length_a   1.000
_cell.length_b   1.000
_cell.length_c   1.000
_cell.angle_alpha   90.00
_cell.angle_beta   90.00
_cell.angle_gamma   90.00
#
_symmetry.space_group_name_H-M   'P 1'
#
loop_
_entity.id
_entity.type
_entity.pdbx_description
1 polymer ?
#
loop_
_entity_poly.entity_id
_entity_poly.type
_entity_poly.pdbx_seq_one_letter_code
_entity_poly.pdbx_strand_id
1 'polypeptide(L)'
;MFEDKETCCFMHLVYRFMTDSRYYMLSVKEHEKIRTDKTLLGYYDDEYVYIVPDVIIGTGNTMLNACGLKNLDMKKILNNLFAADLIKVHWILTCDIRYRPQKRVGKTKKRYITFYKRQLAELIKEELR
;
A
#
# COMPACT_ATOMS: atom_id res chain seq x y z
N MET A 1 -16.85 3.45 -5.36
CA MET A 1 -15.64 3.33 -4.50
C MET A 1 -15.23 4.68 -3.97
N PHE A 2 -14.37 5.42 -4.61
CA PHE A 2 -13.96 6.78 -4.23
C PHE A 2 -14.44 7.77 -5.27
N GLU A 3 -14.83 8.97 -4.82
CA GLU A 3 -15.15 10.06 -5.75
C GLU A 3 -13.89 10.57 -6.45
N ASP A 4 -12.77 10.56 -5.77
CA ASP A 4 -11.49 10.98 -6.33
C ASP A 4 -10.91 9.92 -7.27
N LYS A 5 -10.78 10.28 -8.54
CA LYS A 5 -10.30 9.37 -9.59
C LYS A 5 -8.85 8.90 -9.35
N GLU A 6 -8.02 9.76 -8.79
CA GLU A 6 -6.62 9.44 -8.51
C GLU A 6 -6.51 8.38 -7.42
N THR A 7 -7.34 8.49 -6.37
CA THR A 7 -7.42 7.48 -5.32
C THR A 7 -7.91 6.15 -5.88
N CYS A 8 -8.91 6.16 -6.76
CA CYS A 8 -9.35 4.94 -7.45
C CYS A 8 -8.23 4.33 -8.27
N CYS A 9 -7.50 5.13 -9.02
CA CYS A 9 -6.35 4.69 -9.81
C CYS A 9 -5.29 4.04 -8.93
N PHE A 10 -4.97 4.65 -7.79
CA PHE A 10 -4.01 4.11 -6.84
C PHE A 10 -4.44 2.72 -6.34
N MET A 11 -5.70 2.56 -5.98
CA MET A 11 -6.19 1.26 -5.48
C MET A 11 -6.17 0.19 -6.57
N HIS A 12 -6.46 0.54 -7.81
CA HIS A 12 -6.29 -0.38 -8.92
C HIS A 12 -4.83 -0.78 -9.14
N LEU A 13 -3.89 0.15 -8.94
CA LEU A 13 -2.46 -0.17 -8.99
C LEU A 13 -2.07 -1.14 -7.87
N VAL A 14 -2.54 -0.90 -6.65
CA VAL A 14 -2.28 -1.81 -5.51
C VAL A 14 -2.74 -3.22 -5.86
N TYR A 15 -3.98 -3.36 -6.32
CA TYR A 15 -4.53 -4.65 -6.70
C TYR A 15 -3.72 -5.31 -7.83
N ARG A 16 -3.36 -4.53 -8.83
CA ARG A 16 -2.59 -5.01 -9.98
C ARG A 16 -1.24 -5.56 -9.54
N PHE A 17 -0.53 -4.86 -8.67
CA PHE A 17 0.76 -5.34 -8.15
C PHE A 17 0.60 -6.58 -7.27
N MET A 18 -0.46 -6.67 -6.49
CA MET A 18 -0.75 -7.85 -5.68
C MET A 18 -1.01 -9.10 -6.52
N THR A 19 -1.48 -8.94 -7.74
CA THR A 19 -1.80 -10.05 -8.65
C THR A 19 -0.75 -10.27 -9.76
N ASP A 20 0.27 -9.42 -9.82
CA ASP A 20 1.35 -9.50 -10.81
C ASP A 20 2.43 -10.47 -10.32
N SER A 21 2.77 -11.46 -11.15
CA SER A 21 3.75 -12.49 -10.80
C SER A 21 5.19 -11.98 -10.60
N ARG A 22 5.49 -10.73 -10.99
CA ARG A 22 6.80 -10.11 -10.77
C ARG A 22 7.00 -9.64 -9.34
N TYR A 23 5.94 -9.61 -8.56
CA TYR A 23 5.96 -9.15 -7.17
C TYR A 23 5.53 -10.28 -6.25
N TYR A 24 5.95 -10.20 -5.00
CA TYR A 24 5.54 -11.19 -4.01
C TYR A 24 5.35 -10.53 -2.65
N MET A 25 4.62 -11.22 -1.78
CA MET A 25 4.41 -10.80 -0.40
C MET A 25 4.81 -11.93 0.55
N LEU A 26 5.27 -11.55 1.73
CA LEU A 26 5.67 -12.50 2.76
C LEU A 26 4.83 -12.31 4.02
N SER A 27 4.50 -13.40 4.69
CA SER A 27 4.05 -13.33 6.07
C SER A 27 5.15 -12.68 6.93
N VAL A 28 4.77 -11.84 7.87
CA VAL A 28 5.72 -11.23 8.81
C VAL A 28 6.56 -12.31 9.51
N LYS A 29 5.98 -13.48 9.79
CA LYS A 29 6.69 -14.60 10.41
C LYS A 29 7.73 -15.25 9.49
N GLU A 30 7.62 -15.06 8.20
CA GLU A 30 8.50 -15.64 7.19
C GLU A 30 9.39 -14.60 6.51
N HIS A 31 9.68 -13.51 7.21
CA HIS A 31 10.43 -12.37 6.68
C HIS A 31 11.83 -12.71 6.16
N GLU A 32 12.40 -13.85 6.56
CA GLU A 32 13.71 -14.30 6.10
C GLU A 32 13.69 -14.94 4.71
N LYS A 33 12.51 -15.26 4.18
CA LYS A 33 12.37 -15.93 2.88
C LYS A 33 12.39 -14.96 1.70
N ILE A 34 13.31 -14.00 1.73
CA ILE A 34 13.47 -13.01 0.66
C ILE A 34 13.89 -13.70 -0.64
N ARG A 35 13.22 -13.35 -1.72
CA ARG A 35 13.51 -13.83 -3.06
C ARG A 35 14.33 -12.79 -3.83
N THR A 36 15.26 -13.25 -4.66
CA THR A 36 16.08 -12.39 -5.51
C THR A 36 15.55 -12.28 -6.94
N ASP A 37 14.64 -13.18 -7.34
CA ASP A 37 14.07 -13.23 -8.68
C ASP A 37 12.81 -12.36 -8.86
N LYS A 38 12.28 -11.83 -7.76
CA LYS A 38 11.07 -10.99 -7.75
C LYS A 38 11.23 -9.80 -6.81
N THR A 39 10.34 -8.83 -6.95
CA THR A 39 10.32 -7.64 -6.09
C THR A 39 9.37 -7.85 -4.92
N LEU A 40 9.84 -7.60 -3.72
CA LEU A 40 9.00 -7.65 -2.51
C LEU A 40 8.04 -6.46 -2.50
N LEU A 41 6.75 -6.74 -2.58
CA LEU A 41 5.71 -5.73 -2.52
C LEU A 41 5.40 -5.33 -1.07
N GLY A 42 5.47 -6.29 -0.16
CA GLY A 42 5.17 -6.02 1.24
C GLY A 42 5.06 -7.28 2.09
N TYR A 43 4.49 -7.08 3.28
CA TYR A 43 4.29 -8.14 4.26
C TYR A 43 2.83 -8.20 4.68
N TYR A 44 2.44 -9.28 5.32
CA TYR A 44 1.10 -9.39 5.90
C TYR A 44 1.12 -10.19 7.19
N ASP A 45 0.14 -9.94 8.03
CA ASP A 45 -0.18 -10.75 9.20
C ASP A 45 -1.71 -10.99 9.24
N ASP A 46 -2.24 -11.36 10.39
CA ASP A 46 -3.68 -11.68 10.51
C ASP A 46 -4.58 -10.45 10.36
N GLU A 47 -4.07 -9.26 10.69
CA GLU A 47 -4.88 -8.04 10.71
C GLU A 47 -4.55 -7.03 9.61
N TYR A 48 -3.29 -7.01 9.16
CA TYR A 48 -2.78 -5.95 8.29
C TYR A 48 -2.06 -6.47 7.07
N VAL A 49 -2.08 -5.63 6.03
CA VAL A 49 -1.22 -5.78 4.85
C VAL A 49 -0.32 -4.55 4.80
N TYR A 50 0.99 -4.78 4.86
CA TYR A 50 2.01 -3.73 4.91
C TYR A 50 2.65 -3.59 3.52
N ILE A 51 2.33 -2.53 2.80
CA ILE A 51 2.83 -2.31 1.44
C ILE A 51 4.05 -1.39 1.48
N VAL A 52 5.11 -1.79 0.79
CA VAL A 52 6.33 -0.98 0.64
C VAL A 52 5.99 0.21 -0.25
N PRO A 53 6.00 1.45 0.29
CA PRO A 53 5.52 2.61 -0.47
C PRO A 53 6.31 2.86 -1.74
N ASP A 54 7.63 2.76 -1.67
CA ASP A 54 8.52 3.09 -2.80
C ASP A 54 8.26 2.22 -4.04
N VAL A 55 7.87 0.97 -3.84
CA VAL A 55 7.58 0.06 -4.94
C VAL A 55 6.36 0.55 -5.73
N ILE A 56 5.26 0.82 -5.04
CA ILE A 56 4.03 1.27 -5.71
C ILE A 56 4.17 2.68 -6.24
N ILE A 57 4.67 3.60 -5.43
CA ILE A 57 4.76 5.01 -5.79
C ILE A 57 5.76 5.20 -6.94
N GLY A 58 6.94 4.59 -6.82
CA GLY A 58 7.97 4.69 -7.85
C GLY A 58 7.51 4.12 -9.18
N THR A 59 7.04 2.89 -9.20
CA THR A 59 6.57 2.24 -10.43
C THR A 59 5.30 2.92 -10.96
N GLY A 60 4.38 3.28 -10.08
CA GLY A 60 3.15 3.98 -10.46
C GLY A 60 3.43 5.33 -11.13
N ASN A 61 4.32 6.12 -10.54
CA ASN A 61 4.71 7.41 -11.13
C ASN A 61 5.41 7.24 -12.48
N THR A 62 6.27 6.23 -12.62
CA THR A 62 6.92 5.93 -13.90
C THR A 62 5.90 5.60 -14.97
N MET A 63 4.91 4.79 -14.67
CA MET A 63 3.83 4.45 -15.59
C MET A 63 2.99 5.68 -15.97
N LEU A 64 2.62 6.50 -15.01
CA LEU A 64 1.84 7.71 -15.25
C LEU A 64 2.63 8.72 -16.10
N ASN A 65 3.90 8.92 -15.79
CA ASN A 65 4.76 9.85 -16.53
C ASN A 65 4.97 9.40 -17.98
N ALA A 66 5.05 8.11 -18.21
CA ALA A 66 5.14 7.55 -19.57
C ALA A 66 3.88 7.85 -20.39
N CYS A 67 2.74 8.05 -19.74
CA CYS A 67 1.48 8.45 -20.38
C CYS A 67 1.27 9.98 -20.40
N GLY A 68 2.28 10.77 -20.02
CA GLY A 68 2.17 12.23 -19.95
C GLY A 68 1.41 12.74 -18.74
N LEU A 69 1.16 11.90 -17.75
CA LEU A 69 0.44 12.27 -16.53
C LEU A 69 1.40 12.64 -15.41
N LYS A 70 0.91 13.41 -14.45
CA LYS A 70 1.70 13.84 -13.28
C LYS A 70 1.86 12.71 -12.28
N ASN A 71 2.83 12.87 -11.36
CA ASN A 71 3.00 11.99 -10.22
C ASN A 71 1.74 11.95 -9.35
N LEU A 72 1.57 10.83 -8.64
CA LEU A 72 0.48 10.64 -7.68
C LEU A 72 0.60 11.66 -6.53
N ASP A 73 -0.53 12.28 -6.17
CA ASP A 73 -0.62 13.11 -4.97
C ASP A 73 -0.86 12.20 -3.76
N MET A 74 0.21 11.69 -3.18
CA MET A 74 0.11 10.69 -2.11
C MET A 74 -0.52 11.23 -0.83
N LYS A 75 -0.34 12.50 -0.53
CA LYS A 75 -0.98 13.10 0.66
C LYS A 75 -2.50 13.05 0.55
N LYS A 76 -3.03 13.44 -0.59
CA LYS A 76 -4.47 13.40 -0.88
C LYS A 76 -4.99 11.96 -0.88
N ILE A 77 -4.27 11.07 -1.55
CA ILE A 77 -4.66 9.66 -1.66
C ILE A 77 -4.72 9.00 -0.29
N LEU A 78 -3.67 9.14 0.52
CA LEU A 78 -3.62 8.54 1.85
C LEU A 78 -4.68 9.13 2.79
N ASN A 79 -4.96 10.42 2.68
CA ASN A 79 -6.05 11.03 3.43
C ASN A 79 -7.41 10.43 3.05
N ASN A 80 -7.65 10.19 1.76
CA ASN A 80 -8.89 9.56 1.30
C ASN A 80 -9.00 8.10 1.75
N LEU A 81 -7.90 7.36 1.74
CA LEU A 81 -7.88 5.99 2.24
C LEU A 81 -8.15 5.93 3.75
N PHE A 82 -7.59 6.87 4.50
CA PHE A 82 -7.85 6.97 5.92
C PHE A 82 -9.32 7.30 6.19
N ALA A 83 -9.88 8.26 5.48
CA ALA A 83 -11.30 8.63 5.62
C ALA A 83 -12.25 7.47 5.29
N ALA A 84 -11.82 6.54 4.44
CA ALA A 84 -12.58 5.35 4.07
C ALA A 84 -12.29 4.14 4.98
N ASP A 85 -11.56 4.31 6.05
CA ASP A 85 -11.18 3.25 7.00
C ASP A 85 -10.42 2.09 6.37
N LEU A 86 -9.62 2.37 5.34
CA LEU A 86 -8.82 1.35 4.65
C LEU A 86 -7.42 1.21 5.19
N ILE A 87 -6.85 2.27 5.77
CA ILE A 87 -5.47 2.26 6.26
C ILE A 87 -5.38 2.64 7.73
N LYS A 88 -4.40 2.04 8.40
CA LYS A 88 -3.99 2.41 9.75
C LYS A 88 -3.06 3.61 9.68
N VAL A 89 -3.25 4.57 10.57
CA VAL A 89 -2.41 5.74 10.71
C VAL A 89 -1.86 5.83 12.13
N HIS A 90 -0.80 6.63 12.31
CA HIS A 90 -0.25 6.91 13.63
C HIS A 90 -0.53 8.38 13.98
N TRP A 91 -1.24 8.60 15.08
CA TRP A 91 -1.46 9.94 15.62
C TRP A 91 -0.23 10.38 16.41
N ILE A 92 0.35 11.50 16.00
CA ILE A 92 1.40 12.16 16.76
C ILE A 92 0.73 13.25 17.58
N LEU A 93 1.14 13.40 18.82
CA LEU A 93 0.64 14.40 19.77
C LEU A 93 -0.07 15.60 19.09
N THR A 94 -1.26 15.87 19.54
CA THR A 94 -2.06 17.05 19.31
C THR A 94 -2.86 17.17 18.03
N CYS A 95 -2.39 16.89 16.83
CA CYS A 95 -3.20 17.08 15.62
C CYS A 95 -2.53 16.55 14.36
N ASP A 96 -1.39 15.91 14.49
CA ASP A 96 -0.65 15.47 13.34
C ASP A 96 -0.84 13.98 13.10
N ILE A 97 -0.97 13.58 11.83
CA ILE A 97 -1.20 12.21 11.44
C ILE A 97 -0.04 11.72 10.59
N ARG A 98 0.53 10.58 10.97
CA ARG A 98 1.44 9.84 10.09
C ARG A 98 0.66 8.80 9.35
N TYR A 99 0.56 8.97 8.04
CA TYR A 99 -0.19 8.07 7.17
C TYR A 99 0.55 6.77 6.87
N ARG A 100 1.85 6.71 7.17
CA ARG A 100 2.67 5.51 6.99
C ARG A 100 3.35 5.15 8.31
N PRO A 101 2.64 4.40 9.18
CA PRO A 101 3.20 4.02 10.47
C PRO A 101 4.38 3.08 10.32
N GLN A 102 5.26 3.09 11.32
CA GLN A 102 6.39 2.18 11.36
C GLN A 102 5.94 0.78 11.76
N LYS A 103 6.58 -0.21 11.18
CA LYS A 103 6.43 -1.61 11.55
C LYS A 103 7.78 -2.29 11.58
N ARG A 104 8.05 -3.01 12.66
CA ARG A 104 9.23 -3.85 12.75
C ARG A 104 8.96 -5.19 12.10
N VAL A 105 9.77 -5.55 11.11
CA VAL A 105 9.76 -6.88 10.50
C VAL A 105 11.16 -7.44 10.66
N GLY A 106 11.28 -8.51 11.43
CA GLY A 106 12.58 -9.02 11.85
C GLY A 106 13.35 -7.98 12.65
N LYS A 107 14.55 -7.63 12.20
CA LYS A 107 15.40 -6.61 12.83
C LYS A 107 15.25 -5.22 12.24
N THR A 108 14.48 -5.09 11.16
CA THR A 108 14.34 -3.85 10.41
C THR A 108 13.03 -3.15 10.75
N LYS A 109 13.10 -1.85 10.99
CA LYS A 109 11.93 -1.01 11.26
C LYS A 109 11.80 0.00 10.13
N LYS A 110 10.69 -0.08 9.39
CA LYS A 110 10.40 0.77 8.24
C LYS A 110 8.98 1.31 8.29
N ARG A 111 8.68 2.26 7.40
CA ARG A 111 7.33 2.82 7.23
C ARG A 111 6.63 2.13 6.07
N TYR A 112 5.37 1.79 6.28
CA TYR A 112 4.54 1.10 5.28
C TYR A 112 3.20 1.78 5.14
N ILE A 113 2.57 1.64 3.98
CA ILE A 113 1.14 1.88 3.84
C ILE A 113 0.47 0.63 4.42
N THR A 114 -0.23 0.79 5.54
CA THR A 114 -0.76 -0.32 6.33
C THR A 114 -2.25 -0.43 6.13
N PHE A 115 -2.67 -1.36 5.30
CA PHE A 115 -4.10 -1.62 5.06
C PHE A 115 -4.67 -2.52 6.13
N TYR A 116 -5.92 -2.27 6.51
CA TYR A 116 -6.71 -3.25 7.25
C TYR A 116 -7.02 -4.40 6.30
N LYS A 117 -6.52 -5.58 6.61
CA LYS A 117 -6.59 -6.74 5.72
C LYS A 117 -8.01 -7.08 5.29
N ARG A 118 -8.94 -7.08 6.24
CA ARG A 118 -10.34 -7.40 5.99
C ARG A 118 -10.99 -6.39 5.04
N GLN A 119 -10.82 -5.11 5.32
CA GLN A 119 -11.39 -4.04 4.50
C GLN A 119 -10.80 -4.02 3.08
N LEU A 120 -9.50 -4.26 2.97
CA LEU A 120 -8.85 -4.37 1.66
C LEU A 120 -9.40 -5.57 0.87
N ALA A 121 -9.54 -6.72 1.52
CA ALA A 121 -10.09 -7.92 0.88
C ALA A 121 -11.52 -7.71 0.37
N GLU A 122 -12.35 -7.04 1.16
CA GLU A 122 -13.73 -6.71 0.76
C GLU A 122 -13.75 -5.76 -0.44
N LEU A 123 -12.91 -4.73 -0.43
CA LEU A 123 -12.80 -3.78 -1.53
C LEU A 123 -12.36 -4.48 -2.83
N ILE A 124 -11.36 -5.35 -2.73
CA ILE A 124 -10.89 -6.14 -3.88
C ILE A 124 -12.04 -6.97 -4.45
N LYS A 125 -12.75 -7.67 -3.58
CA LYS A 125 -13.86 -8.54 -3.99
C LYS A 125 -14.99 -7.77 -4.68
N GLU A 126 -15.35 -6.60 -4.16
CA GLU A 126 -16.53 -5.86 -4.60
C GLU A 126 -16.26 -4.93 -5.78
N GLU A 127 -15.08 -4.35 -5.89
CA GLU A 127 -14.85 -3.23 -6.82
C GLU A 127 -13.58 -3.33 -7.68
N LEU A 128 -12.56 -4.03 -7.24
CA LEU A 128 -11.28 -4.08 -7.95
C LEU A 128 -11.08 -5.33 -8.80
N ARG A 129 -11.81 -6.35 -8.48
CA ARG A 129 -11.67 -7.67 -9.08
C ARG A 129 -12.34 -7.82 -10.44
#